data_1cccc50e017e74c947e809cf53fb3647
#
_entry.id   1cccc50e017e74c947e809cf53fb3647
#
_cell.length_a   1.000
_cell.length_b   1.000
_cell.length_c   1.000
_cell.angle_alpha   90.00
_cell.angle_beta   90.00
_cell.angle_gamma   90.00
#
_symmetry.space_group_name_H-M   'P 1'
#
loop_
_entity.id
_entity.type
_entity.pdbx_description
1 polymer ?
#
loop_
_entity_poly.entity_id
_entity_poly.type
_entity_poly.pdbx_seq_one_letter_code
_entity_poly.pdbx_strand_id
1 'polypeptide(L)'
;MANMITKTNMPFLAGIDDAGQPVFESLEVELLDQDTTHIRLLKSPLFVRNLAAGDKLRVIDSNSAEYELVQRSGNLSVRAFRTYQLEALSEVLTPTIEKLGGSLDLQTDRALVYSIHFSIGFSTIEKLLDTVSAEYPDTFWYYGNVYDPDDGTTPMLWWEEFESQE
;
A
#
# COMPACT_ATOMS: atom_id res chain seq x y z
N MET A 1 -4.28 5.37 31.61
CA MET A 1 -3.80 6.42 30.71
C MET A 1 -4.06 6.04 29.26
N ALA A 2 -4.66 6.96 28.55
CA ALA A 2 -4.87 6.73 27.13
C ALA A 2 -3.52 6.71 26.43
N ASN A 3 -3.25 5.66 25.66
CA ASN A 3 -2.09 5.61 24.80
C ASN A 3 -2.29 6.61 23.65
N MET A 4 -1.58 7.72 23.72
CA MET A 4 -1.62 8.69 22.63
C MET A 4 -0.77 8.18 21.47
N ILE A 5 -1.45 7.87 20.36
CA ILE A 5 -0.77 7.51 19.13
C ILE A 5 -0.17 8.78 18.54
N THR A 6 1.14 8.81 18.38
CA THR A 6 1.81 9.93 17.74
C THR A 6 1.91 9.65 16.24
N LYS A 7 1.21 10.46 15.47
CA LYS A 7 1.20 10.38 14.00
C LYS A 7 2.02 11.51 13.41
N THR A 8 2.73 11.23 12.34
CA THR A 8 3.46 12.23 11.58
C THR A 8 3.59 11.79 10.14
N ASN A 9 4.02 12.70 9.28
CA ASN A 9 4.32 12.38 7.88
C ASN A 9 5.83 12.29 7.73
N MET A 10 6.29 11.29 7.01
CA MET A 10 7.72 11.10 6.72
C MET A 10 7.93 10.88 5.23
N PRO A 11 9.05 11.39 4.67
CA PRO A 11 9.38 11.11 3.27
C PRO A 11 9.97 9.71 3.11
N PHE A 12 9.56 9.03 2.05
CA PHE A 12 10.09 7.74 1.64
C PHE A 12 10.56 7.82 0.20
N LEU A 13 11.68 7.21 -0.10
CA LEU A 13 12.19 7.19 -1.47
C LEU A 13 11.25 6.34 -2.35
N ALA A 14 10.65 6.97 -3.34
CA ALA A 14 9.71 6.30 -4.25
C ALA A 14 10.35 5.87 -5.57
N GLY A 15 11.51 6.45 -5.90
CA GLY A 15 12.19 6.14 -7.14
C GLY A 15 13.10 7.28 -7.57
N ILE A 16 13.52 7.21 -8.83
CA ILE A 16 14.39 8.22 -9.43
C ILE A 16 13.69 8.72 -10.71
N ASP A 17 13.65 10.03 -10.89
CA ASP A 17 13.00 10.62 -12.06
C ASP A 17 13.90 10.55 -13.30
N ASP A 18 13.40 11.06 -14.44
CA ASP A 18 14.12 11.03 -15.73
C ASP A 18 15.43 11.82 -15.70
N ALA A 19 15.54 12.77 -14.77
CA ALA A 19 16.76 13.58 -14.61
C ALA A 19 17.75 12.95 -13.61
N GLY A 20 17.46 11.75 -13.10
CA GLY A 20 18.31 11.06 -12.13
C GLY A 20 18.16 11.57 -10.71
N GLN A 21 17.12 12.37 -10.43
CA GLN A 21 16.87 12.92 -9.09
C GLN A 21 15.95 12.01 -8.28
N PRO A 22 16.17 11.88 -6.97
CA PRO A 22 15.29 11.07 -6.14
C PRO A 22 13.90 11.70 -6.02
N VAL A 23 12.89 10.84 -6.06
CA VAL A 23 11.50 11.24 -5.87
C VAL A 23 11.02 10.64 -4.55
N PHE A 24 10.41 11.48 -3.71
CA PHE A 24 9.94 11.07 -2.40
C PHE A 24 8.43 11.14 -2.32
N GLU A 25 7.85 10.19 -1.59
CA GLU A 25 6.44 10.19 -1.25
C GLU A 25 6.32 10.42 0.25
N SER A 26 5.47 11.37 0.65
CA SER A 26 5.20 11.63 2.06
C SER A 26 4.14 10.67 2.54
N LEU A 27 4.46 9.87 3.54
CA LEU A 27 3.57 8.84 4.09
C LEU A 27 3.24 9.12 5.55
N GLU A 28 1.99 8.90 5.92
CA GLU A 28 1.54 9.02 7.29
C GLU A 28 1.96 7.79 8.08
N VAL A 29 2.62 8.01 9.20
CA VAL A 29 3.15 6.93 10.04
C VAL A 29 2.79 7.16 11.50
N GLU A 30 2.73 6.06 12.26
CA GLU A 30 2.62 6.06 13.71
C GLU A 30 4.00 5.79 14.28
N LEU A 31 4.43 6.63 15.23
CA LEU A 31 5.70 6.43 15.92
C LEU A 31 5.51 5.37 17.02
N LEU A 32 6.33 4.31 16.97
CA LEU A 32 6.20 3.17 17.89
C LEU A 32 7.11 3.26 19.09
N ASP A 33 8.15 4.10 19.02
CA ASP A 33 9.08 4.30 20.14
C ASP A 33 9.44 5.77 20.30
N GLN A 34 10.07 6.09 21.43
CA GLN A 34 10.46 7.46 21.77
C GLN A 34 11.59 7.99 20.89
N ASP A 35 12.41 7.08 20.37
CA ASP A 35 13.55 7.44 19.53
C ASP A 35 13.16 7.66 18.07
N THR A 36 11.89 7.47 17.73
CA THR A 36 11.33 7.62 16.37
C THR A 36 12.01 6.72 15.32
N THR A 37 12.65 5.63 15.78
CA THR A 37 13.32 4.68 14.87
C THR A 37 12.39 3.60 14.35
N HIS A 38 11.36 3.24 15.12
CA HIS A 38 10.36 2.25 14.71
C HIS A 38 9.03 2.92 14.42
N ILE A 39 8.50 2.64 13.26
CA ILE A 39 7.25 3.26 12.79
C ILE A 39 6.34 2.19 12.20
N ARG A 40 5.04 2.52 12.14
CA ARG A 40 4.04 1.72 11.44
C ARG A 40 3.38 2.59 10.38
N LEU A 41 3.29 2.07 9.16
CA LEU A 41 2.56 2.75 8.11
C LEU A 41 1.07 2.73 8.43
N LEU A 42 0.42 3.89 8.29
CA LEU A 42 -1.02 4.00 8.53
C LEU A 42 -1.84 3.81 7.28
N LYS A 43 -1.23 4.02 6.11
CA LYS A 43 -1.88 3.89 4.81
C LYS A 43 -0.93 3.25 3.81
N SER A 44 -1.49 2.52 2.85
CA SER A 44 -0.69 1.96 1.77
C SER A 44 -0.22 3.07 0.83
N PRO A 45 1.05 3.01 0.39
CA PRO A 45 1.60 4.05 -0.49
C PRO A 45 1.08 3.96 -1.92
N LEU A 46 1.14 5.09 -2.64
CA LEU A 46 0.81 5.13 -4.06
C LEU A 46 2.02 4.76 -4.93
N PHE A 47 3.21 5.24 -4.58
CA PHE A 47 4.42 5.08 -5.41
C PHE A 47 5.48 4.18 -4.78
N VAL A 48 5.68 4.26 -3.47
CA VAL A 48 6.66 3.41 -2.79
C VAL A 48 6.21 1.95 -2.90
N ARG A 49 7.12 1.09 -3.32
CA ARG A 49 6.83 -0.33 -3.55
C ARG A 49 7.13 -1.17 -2.32
N ASN A 50 6.54 -2.36 -2.28
CA ASN A 50 6.82 -3.40 -1.29
C ASN A 50 6.30 -3.08 0.12
N LEU A 51 5.41 -2.11 0.25
CA LEU A 51 4.84 -1.72 1.55
C LEU A 51 3.32 -1.64 1.47
N ALA A 52 2.67 -1.87 2.61
CA ALA A 52 1.24 -1.72 2.78
C ALA A 52 0.93 -1.16 4.17
N ALA A 53 -0.30 -0.68 4.35
CA ALA A 53 -0.75 -0.17 5.64
C ALA A 53 -0.55 -1.20 6.74
N GLY A 54 -0.09 -0.76 7.90
CA GLY A 54 0.15 -1.62 9.05
C GLY A 54 1.54 -2.22 9.12
N ASP A 55 2.33 -2.12 8.05
CA ASP A 55 3.70 -2.64 8.06
C ASP A 55 4.56 -1.87 9.06
N LYS A 56 5.41 -2.60 9.78
CA LYS A 56 6.36 -2.00 10.72
C LYS A 56 7.71 -1.84 10.07
N LEU A 57 8.28 -0.66 10.23
CA LEU A 57 9.54 -0.28 9.62
C LEU A 57 10.50 0.25 10.67
N ARG A 58 11.79 0.10 10.40
CA ARG A 58 12.85 0.73 11.17
C ARG A 58 13.50 1.79 10.28
N VAL A 59 13.54 3.02 10.77
CA VAL A 59 14.19 4.12 10.05
C VAL A 59 15.70 4.00 10.28
N ILE A 60 16.45 3.85 9.20
CA ILE A 60 17.91 3.73 9.24
C ILE A 60 18.54 5.11 9.20
N ASP A 61 18.11 5.94 8.25
CA ASP A 61 18.60 7.30 8.08
C ASP A 61 17.47 8.18 7.58
N SER A 62 16.99 9.08 8.46
CA SER A 62 15.88 9.97 8.11
C SER A 62 16.25 11.00 7.04
N ASN A 63 17.54 11.35 6.93
CA ASN A 63 18.00 12.32 5.94
C ASN A 63 17.99 11.77 4.52
N SER A 64 18.30 10.47 4.37
CA SER A 64 18.28 9.80 3.07
C SER A 64 16.99 9.03 2.81
N ALA A 65 16.05 9.07 3.77
CA ALA A 65 14.78 8.31 3.72
C ALA A 65 15.01 6.78 3.60
N GLU A 66 16.09 6.30 4.19
CA GLU A 66 16.38 4.87 4.24
C GLU A 66 15.63 4.20 5.37
N TYR A 67 15.04 3.04 5.07
CA TYR A 67 14.28 2.27 6.04
C TYR A 67 14.46 0.78 5.78
N GLU A 68 14.10 -0.01 6.79
CA GLU A 68 14.12 -1.47 6.73
C GLU A 68 12.74 -1.99 7.13
N LEU A 69 12.21 -2.92 6.35
CA LEU A 69 10.93 -3.57 6.66
C LEU A 69 11.17 -4.59 7.79
N VAL A 70 10.54 -4.37 8.93
CA VAL A 70 10.70 -5.23 10.11
C VAL A 70 9.64 -6.32 10.15
N GLN A 71 8.37 -5.95 9.92
CA GLN A 71 7.26 -6.90 10.00
C GLN A 71 6.13 -6.46 9.09
N ARG A 72 5.65 -7.37 8.27
CA ARG A 72 4.49 -7.12 7.43
C ARG A 72 3.20 -7.28 8.22
N SER A 73 2.21 -6.45 7.89
CA SER A 73 0.88 -6.51 8.52
C SER A 73 0.02 -7.65 7.99
N GLY A 74 0.31 -8.12 6.79
CA GLY A 74 -0.57 -9.03 6.06
C GLY A 74 -1.48 -8.30 5.06
N ASN A 75 -1.51 -6.99 5.08
CA ASN A 75 -2.30 -6.24 4.10
C ASN A 75 -1.65 -6.25 2.73
N LEU A 76 -2.49 -6.38 1.71
CA LEU A 76 -2.11 -6.17 0.33
C LEU A 76 -2.37 -4.71 -0.01
N SER A 77 -1.46 -4.09 -0.74
CA SER A 77 -1.66 -2.78 -1.33
C SER A 77 -2.20 -2.97 -2.74
N VAL A 78 -3.37 -2.40 -3.02
CA VAL A 78 -3.99 -2.45 -4.35
C VAL A 78 -4.06 -1.04 -4.89
N ARG A 79 -3.56 -0.85 -6.12
CA ARG A 79 -3.58 0.45 -6.79
C ARG A 79 -4.41 0.35 -8.06
N ALA A 80 -5.40 1.24 -8.18
CA ALA A 80 -6.28 1.30 -9.35
C ALA A 80 -6.15 2.67 -9.99
N PHE A 81 -6.03 2.70 -11.32
CA PHE A 81 -5.79 3.93 -12.06
C PHE A 81 -6.82 4.09 -13.18
N ARG A 82 -7.29 5.32 -13.33
CA ARG A 82 -8.16 5.70 -14.42
C ARG A 82 -7.97 7.20 -14.68
N THR A 83 -7.79 7.59 -15.91
CA THR A 83 -7.46 8.99 -16.25
C THR A 83 -8.69 9.89 -16.35
N TYR A 84 -9.89 9.33 -16.33
CA TYR A 84 -11.15 10.07 -16.40
C TYR A 84 -12.22 9.36 -15.58
N GLN A 85 -13.16 10.14 -15.04
CA GLN A 85 -14.28 9.63 -14.26
C GLN A 85 -13.87 8.64 -13.15
N LEU A 86 -12.79 8.97 -12.45
CA LEU A 86 -12.28 8.13 -11.37
C LEU A 86 -13.30 8.03 -10.22
N GLU A 87 -14.05 9.11 -9.96
CA GLU A 87 -15.07 9.10 -8.90
C GLU A 87 -16.15 8.06 -9.17
N ALA A 88 -16.57 7.89 -10.43
CA ALA A 88 -17.56 6.88 -10.79
C ALA A 88 -17.05 5.48 -10.48
N LEU A 89 -15.77 5.23 -10.76
CA LEU A 89 -15.12 3.96 -10.40
C LEU A 89 -15.07 3.79 -8.88
N SER A 90 -14.67 4.83 -8.15
CA SER A 90 -14.58 4.80 -6.70
C SER A 90 -15.92 4.52 -6.03
N GLU A 91 -17.00 5.10 -6.53
CA GLU A 91 -18.35 4.91 -5.96
C GLU A 91 -18.79 3.44 -6.00
N VAL A 92 -18.27 2.66 -6.93
CA VAL A 92 -18.59 1.23 -7.05
C VAL A 92 -17.51 0.37 -6.39
N LEU A 93 -16.25 0.65 -6.67
CA LEU A 93 -15.14 -0.17 -6.19
C LEU A 93 -14.92 -0.05 -4.68
N THR A 94 -14.98 1.16 -4.13
CA THR A 94 -14.72 1.38 -2.72
C THR A 94 -15.67 0.62 -1.81
N PRO A 95 -17.01 0.71 -1.97
CA PRO A 95 -17.92 -0.08 -1.13
C PRO A 95 -17.72 -1.58 -1.29
N THR A 96 -17.35 -2.04 -2.48
CA THR A 96 -17.14 -3.46 -2.73
C THR A 96 -15.90 -3.97 -1.98
N ILE A 97 -14.82 -3.19 -2.00
CA ILE A 97 -13.60 -3.51 -1.23
C ILE A 97 -13.89 -3.46 0.28
N GLU A 98 -14.64 -2.45 0.74
CA GLU A 98 -14.98 -2.31 2.15
C GLU A 98 -15.82 -3.48 2.68
N LYS A 99 -16.69 -4.05 1.86
CA LYS A 99 -17.46 -5.24 2.23
C LYS A 99 -16.58 -6.45 2.50
N LEU A 100 -15.40 -6.51 1.88
CA LEU A 100 -14.44 -7.57 2.11
C LEU A 100 -13.48 -7.26 3.28
N GLY A 101 -13.69 -6.13 3.95
CA GLY A 101 -12.85 -5.72 5.07
C GLY A 101 -11.68 -4.83 4.69
N GLY A 102 -11.61 -4.41 3.44
CA GLY A 102 -10.58 -3.49 2.98
C GLY A 102 -10.92 -2.03 3.24
N SER A 103 -10.03 -1.14 2.89
CA SER A 103 -10.22 0.29 3.07
C SER A 103 -9.59 1.09 1.94
N LEU A 104 -10.19 2.23 1.64
CA LEU A 104 -9.61 3.21 0.72
C LEU A 104 -8.64 4.08 1.52
N ASP A 105 -7.35 4.01 1.19
CA ASP A 105 -6.31 4.73 1.90
C ASP A 105 -5.98 6.07 1.27
N LEU A 106 -6.09 6.17 -0.06
CA LEU A 106 -5.75 7.39 -0.78
C LEU A 106 -6.56 7.48 -2.07
N GLN A 107 -7.01 8.68 -2.38
CA GLN A 107 -7.62 8.99 -3.66
C GLN A 107 -7.00 10.27 -4.21
N THR A 108 -6.51 10.19 -5.44
CA THR A 108 -5.99 11.34 -6.19
C THR A 108 -6.86 11.55 -7.43
N ASP A 109 -6.44 12.45 -8.32
CA ASP A 109 -7.17 12.68 -9.58
C ASP A 109 -7.21 11.45 -10.48
N ARG A 110 -6.24 10.55 -10.35
CA ARG A 110 -6.06 9.43 -11.28
C ARG A 110 -5.87 8.09 -10.61
N ALA A 111 -5.82 8.05 -9.28
CA ALA A 111 -5.48 6.83 -8.56
C ALA A 111 -6.32 6.62 -7.31
N LEU A 112 -6.61 5.35 -7.05
CA LEU A 112 -7.21 4.88 -5.81
C LEU A 112 -6.24 3.85 -5.21
N VAL A 113 -5.94 3.99 -3.91
CA VAL A 113 -5.08 3.05 -3.21
C VAL A 113 -5.87 2.40 -2.09
N TYR A 114 -5.92 1.07 -2.11
CA TYR A 114 -6.65 0.28 -1.13
C TYR A 114 -5.71 -0.62 -0.34
N SER A 115 -6.11 -0.90 0.89
CA SER A 115 -5.51 -1.95 1.71
C SER A 115 -6.55 -3.03 1.94
N ILE A 116 -6.17 -4.30 1.74
CA ILE A 116 -7.03 -5.44 1.98
C ILE A 116 -6.17 -6.62 2.40
N HIS A 117 -6.58 -7.31 3.48
CA HIS A 117 -5.78 -8.39 4.04
C HIS A 117 -5.71 -9.60 3.09
N PHE A 118 -4.54 -10.21 2.99
CA PHE A 118 -4.32 -11.34 2.08
C PHE A 118 -5.24 -12.54 2.39
N SER A 119 -5.69 -12.67 3.65
CA SER A 119 -6.54 -13.79 4.07
C SER A 119 -7.91 -13.82 3.40
N ILE A 120 -8.32 -12.71 2.79
CA ILE A 120 -9.54 -12.67 1.98
C ILE A 120 -9.42 -13.60 0.77
N GLY A 121 -8.18 -13.78 0.29
CA GLY A 121 -7.87 -14.67 -0.83
C GLY A 121 -7.63 -13.90 -2.12
N PHE A 122 -6.49 -14.18 -2.75
CA PHE A 122 -6.12 -13.52 -4.00
C PHE A 122 -7.16 -13.71 -5.10
N SER A 123 -7.69 -14.91 -5.21
CA SER A 123 -8.71 -15.22 -6.23
C SER A 123 -9.96 -14.35 -6.08
N THR A 124 -10.44 -14.20 -4.86
CA THR A 124 -11.61 -13.36 -4.56
C THR A 124 -11.35 -11.90 -4.90
N ILE A 125 -10.20 -11.40 -4.48
CA ILE A 125 -9.80 -10.00 -4.69
C ILE A 125 -9.64 -9.71 -6.19
N GLU A 126 -8.92 -10.55 -6.90
CA GLU A 126 -8.64 -10.36 -8.32
C GLU A 126 -9.91 -10.47 -9.16
N LYS A 127 -10.78 -11.41 -8.83
CA LYS A 127 -12.07 -11.54 -9.53
C LYS A 127 -12.92 -10.30 -9.37
N LEU A 128 -12.97 -9.74 -8.17
CA LEU A 128 -13.71 -8.52 -7.89
C LEU A 128 -13.13 -7.34 -8.70
N LEU A 129 -11.80 -7.17 -8.64
CA LEU A 129 -11.13 -6.08 -9.33
C LEU A 129 -11.30 -6.19 -10.85
N ASP A 130 -11.18 -7.39 -11.40
CA ASP A 130 -11.35 -7.61 -12.84
C ASP A 130 -12.80 -7.41 -13.29
N THR A 131 -13.76 -7.82 -12.46
CA THR A 131 -15.18 -7.62 -12.76
C THR A 131 -15.54 -6.14 -12.82
N VAL A 132 -15.09 -5.36 -11.82
CA VAL A 132 -15.36 -3.91 -11.80
C VAL A 132 -14.60 -3.21 -12.92
N SER A 133 -13.33 -3.59 -13.16
CA SER A 133 -12.53 -2.99 -14.22
C SER A 133 -13.14 -3.21 -15.61
N ALA A 134 -13.78 -4.35 -15.82
CA ALA A 134 -14.47 -4.63 -17.09
C ALA A 134 -15.65 -3.71 -17.34
N GLU A 135 -16.29 -3.22 -16.28
CA GLU A 135 -17.43 -2.29 -16.38
C GLU A 135 -16.98 -0.83 -16.55
N TYR A 136 -15.71 -0.55 -16.23
CA TYR A 136 -15.14 0.80 -16.32
C TYR A 136 -13.92 0.77 -17.24
N PRO A 137 -14.12 0.95 -18.55
CA PRO A 137 -13.02 0.88 -19.52
C PRO A 137 -11.83 1.78 -19.17
N ASP A 138 -10.64 1.36 -19.58
CA ASP A 138 -9.38 2.07 -19.33
C ASP A 138 -8.98 2.13 -17.84
N THR A 139 -9.50 1.19 -17.05
CA THR A 139 -9.09 1.01 -15.66
C THR A 139 -7.97 -0.02 -15.61
N PHE A 140 -6.89 0.34 -14.88
CA PHE A 140 -5.75 -0.55 -14.63
C PHE A 140 -5.58 -0.71 -13.14
N TRP A 141 -5.27 -1.92 -12.69
CA TRP A 141 -4.96 -2.14 -11.29
C TRP A 141 -3.79 -3.09 -11.14
N TYR A 142 -3.04 -2.94 -10.04
CA TYR A 142 -1.98 -3.89 -9.69
C TYR A 142 -1.72 -3.84 -8.18
N TYR A 143 -1.02 -4.87 -7.70
CA TYR A 143 -0.59 -4.91 -6.31
C TYR A 143 0.71 -4.12 -6.14
N GLY A 144 0.81 -3.37 -5.03
CA GLY A 144 2.02 -2.61 -4.71
C GLY A 144 3.07 -3.39 -3.94
N ASN A 145 2.70 -4.54 -3.33
CA ASN A 145 3.59 -5.27 -2.42
C ASN A 145 3.56 -6.80 -2.60
N VAL A 146 3.15 -7.28 -3.76
CA VAL A 146 3.05 -8.73 -4.03
C VAL A 146 4.23 -9.24 -4.85
N TYR A 147 4.68 -8.44 -5.79
CA TYR A 147 5.75 -8.82 -6.70
C TYR A 147 7.06 -8.14 -6.32
N ASP A 148 8.18 -8.85 -6.62
CA ASP A 148 9.51 -8.32 -6.39
C ASP A 148 9.65 -6.95 -7.06
N PRO A 149 10.02 -5.90 -6.32
CA PRO A 149 10.14 -4.56 -6.90
C PRO A 149 11.23 -4.44 -7.98
N ASP A 150 12.19 -5.35 -8.01
CA ASP A 150 13.26 -5.32 -9.01
C ASP A 150 12.80 -5.77 -10.39
N ASP A 151 11.93 -6.81 -10.47
CA ASP A 151 11.45 -7.33 -11.76
C ASP A 151 9.96 -7.09 -12.00
N GLY A 152 9.19 -6.82 -10.96
CA GLY A 152 7.75 -6.56 -11.05
C GLY A 152 6.89 -7.77 -11.40
N THR A 153 7.47 -8.96 -11.48
CA THR A 153 6.77 -10.16 -11.96
C THR A 153 6.88 -11.37 -11.06
N THR A 154 7.93 -11.48 -10.25
CA THR A 154 8.14 -12.62 -9.38
C THR A 154 7.37 -12.44 -8.07
N PRO A 155 6.40 -13.33 -7.74
CA PRO A 155 5.69 -13.23 -6.47
C PRO A 155 6.65 -13.41 -5.30
N MET A 156 6.52 -12.55 -4.29
CA MET A 156 7.40 -12.58 -3.12
C MET A 156 7.02 -13.66 -2.11
N LEU A 157 5.78 -14.12 -2.15
CA LEU A 157 5.27 -15.22 -1.32
C LEU A 157 5.40 -14.99 0.20
N TRP A 158 5.53 -13.74 0.62
CA TRP A 158 5.66 -13.43 2.06
C TRP A 158 4.44 -13.88 2.88
N TRP A 159 3.28 -13.97 2.24
CA TRP A 159 2.04 -14.41 2.90
C TRP A 159 2.09 -15.86 3.35
N GLU A 160 2.95 -16.68 2.77
CA GLU A 160 3.12 -18.07 3.16
C GLU A 160 3.71 -18.19 4.57
N GLU A 161 4.49 -17.20 5.01
CA GLU A 161 5.03 -17.16 6.36
C GLU A 161 3.93 -17.02 7.43
N PHE A 162 2.87 -16.28 7.09
CA PHE A 162 1.70 -16.15 7.97
C PHE A 162 0.95 -17.48 8.10
N GLU A 163 0.79 -18.18 6.99
CA GLU A 163 0.08 -19.46 6.96
C GLU A 163 0.83 -20.54 7.72
N SER A 164 2.16 -20.52 7.71
CA SER A 164 2.98 -21.51 8.38
C SER A 164 3.02 -21.36 9.90
N GLN A 165 2.52 -20.25 10.43
CA GLN A 165 2.49 -19.97 11.87
C GLN A 165 1.21 -20.43 12.55
N GLU A 166 0.27 -20.97 11.81
CA GLU A 166 -0.98 -21.50 12.36
C GLU A 166 -0.84 -22.91 12.90
#